data_7cc5773fdf544e2ad22c62abce95da79
#
_entry.id   7cc5773fdf544e2ad22c62abce95da79
#
_cell.length_a   1.000
_cell.length_b   1.000
_cell.length_c   1.000
_cell.angle_alpha   90.00
_cell.angle_beta   90.00
_cell.angle_gamma   90.00
#
_symmetry.space_group_name_H-M   'P 1'
#
loop_
_entity.id
_entity.type
_entity.pdbx_description
1 polymer ?
#
loop_
_entity_poly.entity_id
_entity_poly.type
_entity_poly.pdbx_seq_one_letter_code
_entity_poly.pdbx_strand_id
1 'polypeptide(L)'
;MIRFPMKDRLIIGRRKFIKTSFIGVLSIGFVSKYKFFKNNFKGLNPWKGLKMAYEWKFNKRPYSDDEAKTLLKDVISPETSDWHYNKHHKGYVTALNTIETSLESADRAKANGNYSEIGELKRRFTWNHSGALLHDIYWEVMGGDGDHSKGPDVVKAIEKDFGSFEKWKADFKACAVSAKLSGWGLLVFDKLYSGRLLNVLVDEHQYGAIWGGIPLISCDVFEHAYYHKDGPGRAAYIDNFLSHLHWGRINDRFKKLVK
;
A
#
# COMPACT_ATOMS: atom_id res chain seq x y z
N MET A 1 26.74 15.38 30.13
CA MET A 1 25.73 15.54 31.20
C MET A 1 25.09 16.91 30.99
N ILE A 2 24.01 16.97 30.18
CA ILE A 2 23.30 18.24 29.89
C ILE A 2 21.91 18.10 30.51
N ARG A 3 21.66 18.91 31.55
CA ARG A 3 20.38 19.01 32.26
C ARG A 3 19.45 19.92 31.47
N PHE A 4 18.27 19.43 31.11
CA PHE A 4 17.14 20.26 30.67
C PHE A 4 16.32 20.69 31.89
N PRO A 5 15.91 21.96 32.00
CA PRO A 5 15.05 22.41 33.07
C PRO A 5 13.59 22.01 32.85
N MET A 6 13.00 21.33 33.81
CA MET A 6 11.56 21.13 33.94
C MET A 6 10.90 22.40 34.50
N LYS A 7 10.00 23.02 33.75
CA LYS A 7 8.90 23.92 34.18
C LYS A 7 7.91 23.89 33.00
N ASP A 8 6.68 23.51 33.13
CA ASP A 8 5.55 23.90 33.87
C ASP A 8 4.47 22.80 33.83
N ARG A 9 4.03 22.38 35.00
CA ARG A 9 2.82 21.56 35.15
C ARG A 9 1.60 22.47 34.98
N LEU A 10 0.90 22.37 33.84
CA LEU A 10 -0.43 22.94 33.73
C LEU A 10 -1.41 22.05 34.51
N ILE A 11 -1.85 22.53 35.65
CA ILE A 11 -2.96 21.93 36.41
C ILE A 11 -4.25 22.35 35.69
N ILE A 12 -4.82 21.43 34.92
CA ILE A 12 -6.16 21.64 34.34
C ILE A 12 -7.19 21.42 35.45
N GLY A 13 -7.65 22.54 36.01
CA GLY A 13 -8.73 22.55 36.97
C GLY A 13 -10.01 21.95 36.42
N ARG A 14 -10.67 21.15 37.27
CA ARG A 14 -12.01 20.58 37.03
C ARG A 14 -12.99 21.70 36.65
N ARG A 15 -13.36 21.80 35.39
CA ARG A 15 -14.48 22.64 34.98
C ARG A 15 -15.79 21.97 35.41
N LYS A 16 -16.51 22.64 36.31
CA LYS A 16 -17.89 22.33 36.67
C LYS A 16 -18.75 22.34 35.41
N PHE A 17 -19.39 21.19 35.12
CA PHE A 17 -20.45 21.10 34.15
C PHE A 17 -21.64 21.90 34.66
N ILE A 18 -21.88 23.05 34.08
CA ILE A 18 -23.15 23.78 34.28
C ILE A 18 -24.21 23.04 33.50
N LYS A 19 -25.06 22.34 34.22
CA LYS A 19 -26.33 21.82 33.66
C LYS A 19 -27.23 23.01 33.39
N THR A 20 -27.26 23.54 32.19
CA THR A 20 -28.30 24.43 31.74
C THR A 20 -29.33 23.59 31.04
N SER A 21 -30.45 23.37 31.74
CA SER A 21 -31.65 22.75 31.21
C SER A 21 -32.28 23.65 30.13
N PHE A 22 -31.98 23.37 28.86
CA PHE A 22 -32.86 23.81 27.75
C PHE A 22 -33.77 22.63 27.42
N ILE A 23 -34.82 22.48 28.20
CA ILE A 23 -35.96 21.63 27.85
C ILE A 23 -36.97 22.53 27.17
N GLY A 24 -37.33 22.18 25.98
CA GLY A 24 -38.53 22.64 25.32
C GLY A 24 -38.30 23.26 23.92
N VAL A 25 -38.85 22.58 22.94
CA VAL A 25 -39.29 23.04 21.62
C VAL A 25 -38.51 22.53 20.39
N LEU A 26 -37.34 21.91 20.49
CA LEU A 26 -36.65 21.35 19.30
C LEU A 26 -36.76 19.84 19.10
N SER A 27 -37.34 19.08 20.06
CA SER A 27 -37.39 17.62 20.00
C SER A 27 -38.49 17.02 19.10
N ILE A 28 -39.55 17.74 18.86
CA ILE A 28 -40.73 17.23 18.11
C ILE A 28 -40.44 17.18 16.61
N GLY A 29 -39.72 18.17 16.06
CA GLY A 29 -39.36 18.19 14.64
C GLY A 29 -38.32 17.13 14.19
N PHE A 30 -37.39 16.82 15.07
CA PHE A 30 -36.32 15.83 14.76
C PHE A 30 -36.83 14.39 14.88
N VAL A 31 -37.65 14.09 15.89
CA VAL A 31 -38.25 12.77 16.07
C VAL A 31 -39.26 12.46 14.97
N SER A 32 -40.01 13.46 14.52
CA SER A 32 -40.97 13.31 13.41
C SER A 32 -40.27 13.08 12.08
N LYS A 33 -39.18 13.83 11.77
CA LYS A 33 -38.37 13.61 10.56
C LYS A 33 -37.65 12.26 10.61
N TYR A 34 -37.15 11.83 11.78
CA TYR A 34 -36.50 10.54 11.92
C TYR A 34 -37.47 9.36 11.77
N LYS A 35 -38.67 9.47 12.33
CA LYS A 35 -39.76 8.49 12.12
C LYS A 35 -40.25 8.47 10.67
N PHE A 36 -40.38 9.65 10.03
CA PHE A 36 -40.74 9.75 8.62
C PHE A 36 -39.70 9.07 7.72
N PHE A 37 -38.39 9.31 7.96
CA PHE A 37 -37.30 8.63 7.25
C PHE A 37 -37.30 7.13 7.50
N LYS A 38 -37.47 6.69 8.77
CA LYS A 38 -37.46 5.29 9.12
C LYS A 38 -38.64 4.49 8.55
N ASN A 39 -39.81 5.11 8.38
CA ASN A 39 -41.01 4.46 7.87
C ASN A 39 -41.10 4.45 6.34
N ASN A 40 -40.58 5.47 5.66
CA ASN A 40 -40.66 5.59 4.21
C ASN A 40 -39.48 4.86 3.50
N PHE A 41 -38.43 4.49 4.23
CA PHE A 41 -37.26 3.78 3.68
C PHE A 41 -37.09 2.38 4.24
N LYS A 42 -38.12 1.82 4.91
CA LYS A 42 -38.14 0.40 5.31
C LYS A 42 -38.15 -0.46 4.06
N GLY A 43 -37.01 -1.11 3.76
CA GLY A 43 -36.84 -2.02 2.63
C GLY A 43 -36.19 -1.41 1.39
N LEU A 44 -35.93 -0.10 1.35
CA LEU A 44 -35.12 0.52 0.31
C LEU A 44 -33.65 0.51 0.75
N ASN A 45 -32.84 -0.30 0.11
CA ASN A 45 -31.40 -0.13 0.17
C ASN A 45 -31.08 1.13 -0.68
N PRO A 46 -30.75 2.29 -0.08
CA PRO A 46 -30.50 3.53 -0.83
C PRO A 46 -29.29 3.41 -1.78
N TRP A 47 -28.57 2.33 -1.69
CA TRP A 47 -27.41 2.00 -2.52
C TRP A 47 -27.75 0.99 -3.63
N LYS A 48 -29.01 0.46 -3.66
CA LYS A 48 -29.46 -0.46 -4.70
C LYS A 48 -29.61 0.30 -6.02
N GLY A 49 -28.78 -0.03 -7.00
CA GLY A 49 -28.78 0.61 -8.32
C GLY A 49 -27.74 1.72 -8.52
N LEU A 50 -26.98 2.11 -7.49
CA LEU A 50 -25.74 2.84 -7.69
C LEU A 50 -24.72 1.85 -8.26
N LYS A 51 -24.40 1.99 -9.54
CA LYS A 51 -23.28 1.24 -10.15
C LYS A 51 -21.99 1.81 -9.55
N MET A 52 -21.59 1.30 -8.39
CA MET A 52 -20.38 1.72 -7.67
C MET A 52 -19.18 0.81 -7.96
N ALA A 53 -19.40 -0.29 -8.65
CA ALA A 53 -18.33 -1.23 -8.97
C ALA A 53 -17.40 -0.62 -10.01
N TYR A 54 -16.23 -0.22 -9.55
CA TYR A 54 -15.11 0.08 -10.42
C TYR A 54 -14.52 -1.22 -10.95
N GLU A 55 -14.26 -1.30 -12.26
CA GLU A 55 -13.58 -2.46 -12.85
C GLU A 55 -12.06 -2.27 -12.74
N TRP A 56 -11.44 -3.02 -11.84
CA TRP A 56 -9.99 -3.10 -11.70
C TRP A 56 -9.41 -3.91 -12.84
N LYS A 57 -8.45 -3.33 -13.54
CA LYS A 57 -7.81 -3.97 -14.69
C LYS A 57 -6.47 -4.57 -14.30
N PHE A 58 -6.20 -5.77 -14.79
CA PHE A 58 -4.90 -6.39 -14.67
C PHE A 58 -3.93 -5.72 -15.64
N ASN A 59 -2.93 -5.04 -15.09
CA ASN A 59 -1.93 -4.34 -15.88
C ASN A 59 -0.91 -5.33 -16.46
N LYS A 60 -0.57 -5.12 -17.74
CA LYS A 60 0.48 -5.92 -18.37
C LYS A 60 1.85 -5.48 -17.88
N ARG A 61 2.70 -6.43 -17.50
CA ARG A 61 4.12 -6.17 -17.26
C ARG A 61 4.80 -5.74 -18.57
N PRO A 62 5.95 -5.04 -18.50
CA PRO A 62 6.59 -4.42 -19.68
C PRO A 62 7.35 -5.41 -20.57
N TYR A 63 7.18 -6.69 -20.38
CA TYR A 63 7.75 -7.80 -21.15
C TYR A 63 6.80 -8.99 -21.17
N SER A 64 6.90 -9.80 -22.22
CA SER A 64 6.10 -11.02 -22.41
C SER A 64 6.51 -12.13 -21.42
N ASP A 65 5.71 -13.20 -21.36
CA ASP A 65 6.04 -14.36 -20.53
C ASP A 65 7.32 -15.07 -20.99
N ASP A 66 7.63 -15.08 -22.27
CA ASP A 66 8.86 -15.66 -22.79
C ASP A 66 10.08 -14.78 -22.52
N GLU A 67 9.96 -13.46 -22.70
CA GLU A 67 11.02 -12.52 -22.32
C GLU A 67 11.34 -12.60 -20.82
N ALA A 68 10.31 -12.74 -19.97
CA ALA A 68 10.47 -12.85 -18.52
C ALA A 68 11.38 -14.04 -18.12
N LYS A 69 11.28 -15.18 -18.82
CA LYS A 69 12.12 -16.37 -18.56
C LYS A 69 13.61 -16.08 -18.70
N THR A 70 13.95 -15.15 -19.57
CA THR A 70 15.35 -14.75 -19.81
C THR A 70 15.76 -13.57 -18.95
N LEU A 71 14.94 -12.52 -18.89
CA LEU A 71 15.24 -11.27 -18.19
C LEU A 71 15.30 -11.44 -16.67
N LEU A 72 14.52 -12.37 -16.11
CA LEU A 72 14.37 -12.51 -14.66
C LEU A 72 15.08 -13.74 -14.09
N LYS A 73 15.72 -14.58 -14.92
CA LYS A 73 16.29 -15.88 -14.52
C LYS A 73 17.28 -15.81 -13.34
N ASP A 74 18.01 -14.70 -13.22
CA ASP A 74 18.98 -14.50 -12.17
C ASP A 74 18.33 -13.98 -10.87
N VAL A 75 17.08 -13.45 -10.95
CA VAL A 75 16.31 -12.98 -9.80
C VAL A 75 15.33 -14.04 -9.30
N ILE A 76 14.51 -14.60 -10.18
CA ILE A 76 13.48 -15.61 -9.87
C ILE A 76 13.47 -16.71 -10.93
N SER A 77 13.00 -17.90 -10.56
CA SER A 77 12.86 -18.98 -11.53
C SER A 77 11.77 -18.71 -12.56
N PRO A 78 11.81 -19.32 -13.76
CA PRO A 78 10.75 -19.20 -14.76
C PRO A 78 9.37 -19.58 -14.21
N GLU A 79 9.28 -20.65 -13.42
CA GLU A 79 8.04 -21.12 -12.78
C GLU A 79 7.54 -20.09 -11.77
N THR A 80 8.42 -19.54 -10.92
CA THR A 80 8.08 -18.45 -9.99
C THR A 80 7.55 -17.25 -10.76
N SER A 81 8.20 -16.86 -11.88
CA SER A 81 7.74 -15.74 -12.72
C SER A 81 6.33 -15.95 -13.24
N ASP A 82 5.98 -17.17 -13.69
CA ASP A 82 4.64 -17.49 -14.17
C ASP A 82 3.61 -17.47 -13.02
N TRP A 83 3.86 -18.23 -11.94
CA TRP A 83 2.92 -18.34 -10.83
C TRP A 83 2.71 -16.99 -10.13
N HIS A 84 3.77 -16.23 -9.94
CA HIS A 84 3.73 -14.94 -9.27
C HIS A 84 2.94 -13.91 -10.07
N TYR A 85 3.12 -13.86 -11.40
CA TYR A 85 2.38 -12.95 -12.27
C TYR A 85 0.98 -13.44 -12.58
N ASN A 86 0.84 -14.66 -13.10
CA ASN A 86 -0.43 -15.17 -13.62
C ASN A 86 -1.38 -15.72 -12.54
N LYS A 87 -0.91 -15.98 -11.30
CA LYS A 87 -1.74 -16.46 -10.19
C LYS A 87 -1.82 -15.43 -9.07
N HIS A 88 -0.69 -15.09 -8.40
CA HIS A 88 -0.71 -14.16 -7.27
C HIS A 88 -1.16 -12.76 -7.67
N HIS A 89 -0.45 -12.10 -8.57
CA HIS A 89 -0.79 -10.74 -9.00
C HIS A 89 -2.19 -10.66 -9.62
N LYS A 90 -2.49 -11.53 -10.57
CA LYS A 90 -3.83 -11.58 -11.17
C LYS A 90 -4.92 -11.90 -10.14
N GLY A 91 -4.61 -12.71 -9.13
CA GLY A 91 -5.51 -13.06 -8.04
C GLY A 91 -5.96 -11.84 -7.25
N TYR A 92 -5.05 -10.90 -6.93
CA TYR A 92 -5.39 -9.65 -6.23
C TYR A 92 -6.37 -8.78 -7.02
N VAL A 93 -6.15 -8.64 -8.33
CA VAL A 93 -7.06 -7.86 -9.20
C VAL A 93 -8.43 -8.53 -9.32
N THR A 94 -8.47 -9.85 -9.45
CA THR A 94 -9.73 -10.62 -9.46
C THR A 94 -10.48 -10.45 -8.15
N ALA A 95 -9.79 -10.52 -7.02
CA ALA A 95 -10.39 -10.32 -5.69
C ALA A 95 -10.94 -8.91 -5.51
N LEU A 96 -10.25 -7.87 -6.01
CA LEU A 96 -10.77 -6.49 -6.00
C LEU A 96 -12.10 -6.38 -6.72
N ASN A 97 -12.25 -6.97 -7.91
CA ASN A 97 -13.51 -6.94 -8.66
C ASN A 97 -14.63 -7.68 -7.91
N THR A 98 -14.31 -8.79 -7.26
CA THR A 98 -15.27 -9.53 -6.41
C THR A 98 -15.70 -8.69 -5.20
N ILE A 99 -14.75 -8.01 -4.55
CA ILE A 99 -15.03 -7.14 -3.40
C ILE A 99 -15.89 -5.94 -3.81
N GLU A 100 -15.60 -5.29 -4.95
CA GLU A 100 -16.43 -4.18 -5.46
C GLU A 100 -17.88 -4.62 -5.66
N THR A 101 -18.10 -5.77 -6.31
CA THR A 101 -19.44 -6.33 -6.48
C THR A 101 -20.13 -6.62 -5.14
N SER A 102 -19.40 -7.21 -4.18
CA SER A 102 -19.93 -7.51 -2.85
C SER A 102 -20.27 -6.24 -2.05
N LEU A 103 -19.49 -5.17 -2.23
CA LEU A 103 -19.74 -3.89 -1.59
C LEU A 103 -21.06 -3.23 -2.05
N GLU A 104 -21.57 -3.54 -3.24
CA GLU A 104 -22.86 -3.00 -3.71
C GLU A 104 -24.03 -3.47 -2.84
N SER A 105 -24.00 -4.73 -2.37
CA SER A 105 -25.07 -5.35 -1.60
C SER A 105 -24.85 -5.35 -0.08
N ALA A 106 -23.64 -5.07 0.38
CA ALA A 106 -23.28 -5.13 1.80
C ALA A 106 -24.15 -4.20 2.67
N ASP A 107 -24.68 -4.73 3.78
CA ASP A 107 -25.53 -3.98 4.70
C ASP A 107 -24.70 -3.05 5.60
N ARG A 108 -24.72 -1.78 5.28
CA ARG A 108 -23.97 -0.75 6.01
C ARG A 108 -24.59 -0.44 7.39
N ALA A 109 -25.86 -0.73 7.59
CA ALA A 109 -26.53 -0.53 8.89
C ALA A 109 -26.05 -1.54 9.94
N LYS A 110 -25.48 -2.67 9.52
CA LYS A 110 -24.90 -3.69 10.42
C LYS A 110 -23.42 -3.46 10.75
N ALA A 111 -22.84 -2.33 10.30
CA ALA A 111 -21.44 -2.01 10.60
C ALA A 111 -21.19 -1.94 12.11
N ASN A 112 -20.14 -2.63 12.56
CA ASN A 112 -19.71 -2.61 13.96
C ASN A 112 -18.21 -2.92 14.08
N GLY A 113 -17.63 -2.66 15.26
CA GLY A 113 -16.20 -2.78 15.50
C GLY A 113 -15.67 -4.21 15.66
N ASN A 114 -16.53 -5.16 15.99
CA ASN A 114 -16.11 -6.56 16.20
C ASN A 114 -16.02 -7.31 14.87
N TYR A 115 -17.19 -7.49 14.24
CA TYR A 115 -17.29 -8.13 12.93
C TYR A 115 -18.51 -7.61 12.19
N SER A 116 -18.31 -7.20 10.96
CA SER A 116 -19.38 -6.90 10.01
C SER A 116 -18.88 -7.15 8.58
N GLU A 117 -19.78 -7.61 7.72
CA GLU A 117 -19.46 -7.86 6.31
C GLU A 117 -18.79 -6.65 5.66
N ILE A 118 -19.36 -5.45 5.84
CA ILE A 118 -18.78 -4.20 5.28
C ILE A 118 -17.38 -3.93 5.85
N GLY A 119 -17.14 -4.19 7.12
CA GLY A 119 -15.82 -4.02 7.75
C GLY A 119 -14.77 -4.97 7.18
N GLU A 120 -15.13 -6.24 6.99
CA GLU A 120 -14.23 -7.23 6.41
C GLU A 120 -13.95 -6.95 4.92
N LEU A 121 -14.97 -6.63 4.14
CA LEU A 121 -14.79 -6.23 2.73
C LEU A 121 -13.83 -5.04 2.59
N LYS A 122 -13.92 -4.03 3.47
CA LYS A 122 -13.00 -2.87 3.46
C LYS A 122 -11.57 -3.25 3.84
N ARG A 123 -11.34 -4.17 4.81
CA ARG A 123 -10.00 -4.68 5.11
C ARG A 123 -9.42 -5.47 3.94
N ARG A 124 -10.21 -6.37 3.34
CA ARG A 124 -9.80 -7.14 2.17
C ARG A 124 -9.55 -6.25 0.95
N PHE A 125 -10.31 -5.18 0.80
CA PHE A 125 -10.08 -4.19 -0.25
C PHE A 125 -8.67 -3.59 -0.14
N THR A 126 -8.30 -3.04 1.02
CA THR A 126 -6.97 -2.43 1.20
C THR A 126 -5.84 -3.43 1.00
N TRP A 127 -6.01 -4.66 1.48
CA TRP A 127 -5.02 -5.72 1.31
C TRP A 127 -4.82 -6.08 -0.18
N ASN A 128 -5.90 -6.33 -0.92
CA ASN A 128 -5.82 -6.69 -2.34
C ASN A 128 -5.38 -5.51 -3.22
N HIS A 129 -5.82 -4.28 -2.89
CA HIS A 129 -5.40 -3.08 -3.61
C HIS A 129 -3.89 -2.85 -3.49
N SER A 130 -3.37 -2.93 -2.28
CA SER A 130 -1.94 -2.79 -2.03
C SER A 130 -1.16 -3.92 -2.71
N GLY A 131 -1.65 -5.17 -2.63
CA GLY A 131 -1.05 -6.30 -3.33
C GLY A 131 -0.98 -6.07 -4.85
N ALA A 132 -2.07 -5.67 -5.48
CA ALA A 132 -2.09 -5.40 -6.92
C ALA A 132 -1.11 -4.27 -7.30
N LEU A 133 -1.14 -3.14 -6.59
CA LEU A 133 -0.28 -1.99 -6.86
C LEU A 133 1.21 -2.32 -6.70
N LEU A 134 1.59 -2.99 -5.61
CA LEU A 134 2.99 -3.31 -5.34
C LEU A 134 3.54 -4.32 -6.35
N HIS A 135 2.71 -5.25 -6.83
CA HIS A 135 3.10 -6.16 -7.90
C HIS A 135 3.24 -5.46 -9.26
N ASP A 136 2.37 -4.50 -9.59
CA ASP A 136 2.54 -3.69 -10.80
C ASP A 136 3.94 -3.06 -10.83
N ILE A 137 4.34 -2.44 -9.71
CA ILE A 137 5.64 -1.78 -9.58
C ILE A 137 6.79 -2.80 -9.59
N TYR A 138 6.63 -3.92 -8.90
CA TYR A 138 7.61 -5.01 -8.87
C TYR A 138 7.98 -5.48 -10.28
N TRP A 139 6.98 -5.72 -11.13
CA TRP A 139 7.22 -6.10 -12.52
C TRP A 139 7.80 -4.96 -13.36
N GLU A 140 7.36 -3.73 -13.12
CA GLU A 140 7.85 -2.55 -13.86
C GLU A 140 9.34 -2.31 -13.63
N VAL A 141 9.84 -2.51 -12.41
CA VAL A 141 11.21 -2.14 -12.04
C VAL A 141 12.24 -3.25 -12.27
N MET A 142 11.82 -4.49 -12.55
CA MET A 142 12.72 -5.61 -12.82
C MET A 142 13.10 -5.74 -14.30
N GLY A 143 14.09 -6.62 -14.58
CA GLY A 143 14.53 -6.98 -15.94
C GLY A 143 15.44 -5.94 -16.56
N GLY A 144 16.14 -5.16 -15.75
CA GLY A 144 17.25 -4.32 -16.15
C GLY A 144 18.61 -4.98 -15.91
N ASP A 145 19.65 -4.20 -16.09
CA ASP A 145 21.06 -4.59 -15.88
C ASP A 145 21.66 -4.00 -14.59
N GLY A 146 20.83 -3.35 -13.76
CA GLY A 146 21.26 -2.72 -12.53
C GLY A 146 22.11 -1.44 -12.69
N ASP A 147 22.37 -1.01 -13.91
CA ASP A 147 23.15 0.20 -14.18
C ASP A 147 22.37 1.47 -13.78
N HIS A 148 22.68 1.99 -12.61
CA HIS A 148 22.01 3.15 -12.04
C HIS A 148 22.32 4.47 -12.78
N SER A 149 23.36 4.51 -13.60
CA SER A 149 23.64 5.69 -14.47
C SER A 149 22.50 5.97 -15.44
N LYS A 150 21.66 4.95 -15.75
CA LYS A 150 20.45 5.08 -16.59
C LYS A 150 19.28 5.76 -15.88
N GLY A 151 19.41 6.09 -14.59
CA GLY A 151 18.41 6.78 -13.79
C GLY A 151 18.90 8.08 -13.15
N PRO A 152 19.44 9.05 -13.90
CA PRO A 152 20.21 10.17 -13.34
C PRO A 152 19.39 11.04 -12.36
N ASP A 153 18.11 11.29 -12.64
CA ASP A 153 17.29 12.16 -11.79
C ASP A 153 16.94 11.48 -10.45
N VAL A 154 16.51 10.22 -10.48
CA VAL A 154 16.19 9.47 -9.28
C VAL A 154 17.44 9.15 -8.46
N VAL A 155 18.57 8.84 -9.10
CA VAL A 155 19.84 8.60 -8.41
C VAL A 155 20.32 9.85 -7.70
N LYS A 156 20.27 11.02 -8.34
CA LYS A 156 20.57 12.31 -7.70
C LYS A 156 19.68 12.58 -6.48
N ALA A 157 18.39 12.24 -6.57
CA ALA A 157 17.48 12.37 -5.43
C ALA A 157 17.82 11.38 -4.31
N ILE A 158 18.18 10.14 -4.64
CA ILE A 158 18.67 9.14 -3.70
C ILE A 158 19.93 9.65 -2.96
N GLU A 159 20.92 10.12 -3.68
CA GLU A 159 22.16 10.63 -3.10
C GLU A 159 21.92 11.83 -2.18
N LYS A 160 21.02 12.73 -2.59
CA LYS A 160 20.60 13.87 -1.76
C LYS A 160 19.97 13.42 -0.43
N ASP A 161 19.06 12.44 -0.48
CA ASP A 161 18.24 12.10 0.68
C ASP A 161 18.92 11.06 1.60
N PHE A 162 19.79 10.20 1.07
CA PHE A 162 20.50 9.14 1.80
C PHE A 162 22.02 9.42 1.98
N GLY A 163 22.56 10.44 1.31
CA GLY A 163 23.96 10.82 1.36
C GLY A 163 24.87 10.10 0.35
N SER A 164 24.48 8.92 -0.15
CA SER A 164 25.10 8.24 -1.31
C SER A 164 24.20 7.11 -1.81
N PHE A 165 24.44 6.67 -3.03
CA PHE A 165 23.76 5.50 -3.61
C PHE A 165 24.00 4.24 -2.79
N GLU A 166 25.23 3.99 -2.33
CA GLU A 166 25.58 2.81 -1.55
C GLU A 166 24.91 2.79 -0.17
N LYS A 167 24.79 3.95 0.48
CA LYS A 167 24.05 4.06 1.73
C LYS A 167 22.58 3.76 1.56
N TRP A 168 21.97 4.29 0.49
CA TRP A 168 20.60 3.95 0.13
C TRP A 168 20.42 2.45 -0.08
N LYS A 169 21.30 1.83 -0.88
CA LYS A 169 21.25 0.40 -1.21
C LYS A 169 21.34 -0.48 0.05
N ALA A 170 22.24 -0.13 0.95
CA ALA A 170 22.41 -0.83 2.22
C ALA A 170 21.16 -0.72 3.11
N ASP A 171 20.59 0.48 3.22
CA ASP A 171 19.38 0.74 3.99
C ASP A 171 18.15 0.08 3.36
N PHE A 172 18.00 0.13 2.03
CA PHE A 172 16.95 -0.59 1.31
C PHE A 172 17.01 -2.11 1.57
N LYS A 173 18.21 -2.69 1.46
CA LYS A 173 18.40 -4.11 1.75
C LYS A 173 18.04 -4.44 3.19
N ALA A 174 18.46 -3.62 4.15
CA ALA A 174 18.12 -3.79 5.55
C ALA A 174 16.60 -3.75 5.79
N CYS A 175 15.90 -2.80 5.18
CA CYS A 175 14.42 -2.74 5.20
C CYS A 175 13.81 -4.04 4.66
N ALA A 176 14.20 -4.48 3.48
CA ALA A 176 13.63 -5.65 2.82
C ALA A 176 13.91 -6.96 3.60
N VAL A 177 15.12 -7.13 4.15
CA VAL A 177 15.46 -8.29 4.99
C VAL A 177 14.64 -8.30 6.29
N SER A 178 14.33 -7.13 6.83
CA SER A 178 13.67 -6.97 8.14
C SER A 178 12.17 -7.26 8.11
N ALA A 179 11.52 -7.41 6.96
CA ALA A 179 10.14 -7.85 6.87
C ALA A 179 9.97 -9.19 7.61
N LYS A 180 9.02 -9.25 8.55
CA LYS A 180 8.97 -10.32 9.55
C LYS A 180 8.83 -11.71 8.93
N LEU A 181 7.75 -11.95 8.20
CA LEU A 181 7.49 -13.23 7.49
C LEU A 181 7.28 -12.97 6.01
N SER A 182 6.33 -12.12 5.71
CA SER A 182 5.88 -11.73 4.39
C SER A 182 5.81 -10.21 4.32
N GLY A 183 6.24 -9.62 3.22
CA GLY A 183 6.22 -8.18 3.12
C GLY A 183 7.01 -7.64 1.93
N TRP A 184 7.40 -6.37 2.04
CA TRP A 184 8.05 -5.61 0.97
C TRP A 184 9.12 -4.69 1.52
N GLY A 185 10.21 -4.56 0.78
CA GLY A 185 11.11 -3.42 0.86
C GLY A 185 10.74 -2.42 -0.23
N LEU A 186 10.47 -1.17 0.16
CA LEU A 186 10.02 -0.13 -0.77
C LEU A 186 10.95 1.07 -0.76
N LEU A 187 11.23 1.65 -1.95
CA LEU A 187 11.64 3.04 -2.07
C LEU A 187 10.40 3.87 -2.37
N VAL A 188 10.11 4.85 -1.53
CA VAL A 188 8.89 5.65 -1.58
C VAL A 188 9.23 7.13 -1.70
N PHE A 189 8.53 7.85 -2.58
CA PHE A 189 8.54 9.31 -2.58
C PHE A 189 7.42 9.81 -1.68
N ASP A 190 7.77 10.41 -0.54
CA ASP A 190 6.83 11.03 0.39
C ASP A 190 6.38 12.40 -0.12
N LYS A 191 5.43 12.39 -1.04
CA LYS A 191 4.99 13.57 -1.78
C LYS A 191 4.27 14.59 -0.90
N LEU A 192 3.50 14.15 0.08
CA LEU A 192 2.58 15.02 0.80
C LEU A 192 3.19 15.66 2.05
N TYR A 193 4.24 15.06 2.64
CA TYR A 193 4.76 15.52 3.92
C TYR A 193 6.18 16.07 3.83
N SER A 194 7.15 15.27 3.39
CA SER A 194 8.56 15.68 3.42
C SER A 194 9.15 16.06 2.06
N GLY A 195 8.55 15.61 0.97
CA GLY A 195 9.13 15.76 -0.38
C GLY A 195 10.44 14.98 -0.58
N ARG A 196 10.68 13.94 0.25
CA ARG A 196 11.91 13.14 0.24
C ARG A 196 11.66 11.70 -0.23
N LEU A 197 12.73 11.04 -0.62
CA LEU A 197 12.77 9.60 -0.79
C LEU A 197 13.03 8.92 0.56
N LEU A 198 12.28 7.86 0.83
CA LEU A 198 12.38 7.07 2.05
C LEU A 198 12.40 5.59 1.70
N ASN A 199 13.22 4.79 2.39
CA ASN A 199 13.03 3.34 2.39
C ASN A 199 11.98 2.98 3.44
N VAL A 200 11.03 2.13 3.07
CA VAL A 200 9.90 1.73 3.91
C VAL A 200 9.81 0.22 3.96
N LEU A 201 9.70 -0.31 5.17
CA LEU A 201 9.34 -1.70 5.42
C LEU A 201 7.82 -1.80 5.51
N VAL A 202 7.25 -2.72 4.75
CA VAL A 202 5.83 -3.06 4.82
C VAL A 202 5.70 -4.55 5.13
N ASP A 203 5.04 -4.88 6.24
CA ASP A 203 4.62 -6.25 6.54
C ASP A 203 3.30 -6.54 5.81
N GLU A 204 3.15 -7.73 5.29
CA GLU A 204 2.10 -8.12 4.35
C GLU A 204 2.05 -7.14 3.16
N HIS A 205 0.88 -6.55 2.83
CA HIS A 205 0.78 -5.58 1.73
C HIS A 205 0.54 -4.14 2.20
N GLN A 206 0.08 -3.93 3.43
CA GLN A 206 -0.38 -2.62 3.90
C GLN A 206 0.15 -2.19 5.26
N TYR A 207 0.71 -3.08 6.07
CA TYR A 207 1.19 -2.73 7.39
C TYR A 207 2.57 -2.06 7.31
N GLY A 208 2.62 -0.77 7.60
CA GLY A 208 3.81 0.06 7.49
C GLY A 208 3.76 1.05 6.32
N ALA A 209 2.72 0.99 5.48
CA ALA A 209 2.52 1.99 4.43
C ALA A 209 2.32 3.38 5.04
N ILE A 210 2.97 4.39 4.44
CA ILE A 210 2.87 5.78 4.88
C ILE A 210 1.89 6.57 4.00
N TRP A 211 1.08 7.43 4.63
CA TRP A 211 0.11 8.26 3.91
C TRP A 211 0.81 9.29 3.03
N GLY A 212 0.43 9.32 1.76
CA GLY A 212 1.05 10.22 0.77
C GLY A 212 2.35 9.71 0.17
N GLY A 213 2.82 8.55 0.60
CA GLY A 213 3.96 7.86 0.02
C GLY A 213 3.60 7.18 -1.31
N ILE A 214 4.39 7.43 -2.35
CA ILE A 214 4.21 6.83 -3.67
C ILE A 214 5.39 5.88 -3.93
N PRO A 215 5.16 4.56 -4.01
CA PRO A 215 6.24 3.61 -4.24
C PRO A 215 6.88 3.78 -5.62
N LEU A 216 8.20 3.83 -5.65
CA LEU A 216 9.04 3.88 -6.86
C LEU A 216 9.68 2.53 -7.17
N ILE A 217 10.12 1.83 -6.12
CA ILE A 217 10.67 0.48 -6.19
C ILE A 217 9.92 -0.34 -5.16
N SER A 218 9.47 -1.54 -5.54
CA SER A 218 8.93 -2.54 -4.62
C SER A 218 9.65 -3.86 -4.80
N CYS A 219 10.27 -4.36 -3.73
CA CYS A 219 10.88 -5.67 -3.65
C CYS A 219 9.97 -6.58 -2.85
N ASP A 220 9.39 -7.57 -3.50
CA ASP A 220 8.57 -8.59 -2.85
C ASP A 220 9.46 -9.54 -2.06
N VAL A 221 9.24 -9.65 -0.75
CA VAL A 221 9.97 -10.58 0.13
C VAL A 221 9.05 -11.60 0.80
N PHE A 222 7.86 -11.81 0.25
CA PHE A 222 7.09 -13.02 0.50
C PHE A 222 7.87 -14.25 0.03
N GLU A 223 7.76 -15.36 0.74
CA GLU A 223 8.50 -16.58 0.37
C GLU A 223 8.17 -17.08 -1.04
N HIS A 224 6.93 -16.89 -1.50
CA HIS A 224 6.55 -17.27 -2.86
C HIS A 224 7.35 -16.54 -3.96
N ALA A 225 7.93 -15.37 -3.66
CA ALA A 225 8.71 -14.62 -4.62
C ALA A 225 10.09 -15.23 -4.89
N TYR A 226 10.70 -15.91 -3.90
CA TYR A 226 12.09 -16.35 -4.03
C TYR A 226 12.38 -17.80 -3.60
N TYR A 227 11.53 -18.39 -2.74
CA TYR A 227 11.84 -19.64 -2.07
C TYR A 227 12.09 -20.81 -3.03
N HIS A 228 11.40 -20.84 -4.16
CA HIS A 228 11.54 -21.88 -5.17
C HIS A 228 12.95 -21.90 -5.82
N LYS A 229 13.61 -20.73 -5.95
CA LYS A 229 14.97 -20.61 -6.51
C LYS A 229 16.04 -20.59 -5.42
N ASP A 230 15.86 -19.76 -4.41
CA ASP A 230 16.92 -19.42 -3.45
C ASP A 230 16.71 -20.06 -2.06
N GLY A 231 15.63 -20.89 -1.87
CA GLY A 231 15.27 -21.45 -0.57
C GLY A 231 15.13 -20.36 0.49
N PRO A 232 15.72 -20.51 1.70
CA PRO A 232 15.65 -19.50 2.76
C PRO A 232 16.55 -18.28 2.52
N GLY A 233 17.19 -18.17 1.36
CA GLY A 233 18.20 -17.17 1.03
C GLY A 233 17.66 -15.78 0.69
N ARG A 234 16.71 -15.21 1.48
CA ARG A 234 16.09 -13.89 1.23
C ARG A 234 17.12 -12.80 0.92
N ALA A 235 18.22 -12.74 1.66
CA ALA A 235 19.23 -11.70 1.47
C ALA A 235 19.92 -11.77 0.10
N ALA A 236 20.19 -12.99 -0.40
CA ALA A 236 20.77 -13.21 -1.72
C ALA A 236 19.78 -12.85 -2.84
N TYR A 237 18.52 -13.22 -2.65
CA TYR A 237 17.45 -12.80 -3.57
C TYR A 237 17.35 -11.28 -3.68
N ILE A 238 17.41 -10.55 -2.55
CA ILE A 238 17.36 -9.08 -2.56
C ILE A 238 18.57 -8.50 -3.30
N ASP A 239 19.77 -9.05 -3.13
CA ASP A 239 20.95 -8.62 -3.88
C ASP A 239 20.77 -8.84 -5.39
N ASN A 240 20.24 -9.99 -5.79
CA ASN A 240 19.92 -10.31 -7.18
C ASN A 240 18.84 -9.33 -7.73
N PHE A 241 17.78 -9.05 -6.97
CA PHE A 241 16.75 -8.09 -7.33
C PHE A 241 17.36 -6.69 -7.58
N LEU A 242 18.18 -6.18 -6.66
CA LEU A 242 18.83 -4.87 -6.77
C LEU A 242 19.78 -4.76 -7.96
N SER A 243 20.47 -5.85 -8.31
CA SER A 243 21.39 -5.91 -9.45
C SER A 243 20.68 -6.05 -10.81
N HIS A 244 19.36 -6.26 -10.82
CA HIS A 244 18.54 -6.38 -12.02
C HIS A 244 17.44 -5.32 -12.10
N LEU A 245 17.60 -4.21 -11.37
CA LEU A 245 16.70 -3.07 -11.47
C LEU A 245 16.82 -2.37 -12.84
N HIS A 246 15.68 -2.00 -13.38
CA HIS A 246 15.60 -1.24 -14.63
C HIS A 246 15.56 0.26 -14.34
N TRP A 247 16.71 0.86 -14.10
CA TRP A 247 16.85 2.25 -13.65
C TRP A 247 16.22 3.28 -14.59
N GLY A 248 16.21 3.03 -15.89
CA GLY A 248 15.52 3.92 -16.84
C GLY A 248 14.02 4.03 -16.54
N ARG A 249 13.31 2.91 -16.31
CA ARG A 249 11.88 2.92 -15.98
C ARG A 249 11.63 3.55 -14.60
N ILE A 250 12.49 3.30 -13.63
CA ILE A 250 12.41 3.92 -12.30
C ILE A 250 12.56 5.45 -12.42
N ASN A 251 13.50 5.92 -13.25
CA ASN A 251 13.69 7.35 -13.49
C ASN A 251 12.49 8.00 -14.17
N ASP A 252 11.92 7.35 -15.18
CA ASP A 252 10.72 7.86 -15.86
C ASP A 252 9.52 7.93 -14.92
N ARG A 253 9.37 6.95 -14.03
CA ARG A 253 8.36 6.95 -12.97
C ARG A 253 8.58 8.11 -12.00
N PHE A 254 9.81 8.30 -11.52
CA PHE A 254 10.18 9.41 -10.63
C PHE A 254 9.87 10.77 -11.24
N LYS A 255 10.27 10.99 -12.50
CA LYS A 255 10.01 12.26 -13.24
C LYS A 255 8.53 12.61 -13.35
N LYS A 256 7.65 11.61 -13.47
CA LYS A 256 6.18 11.83 -13.49
C LYS A 256 5.64 12.27 -12.14
N LEU A 257 6.29 11.91 -11.04
CA LEU A 257 5.82 12.21 -9.68
C LEU A 257 6.27 13.56 -9.15
N VAL A 258 7.44 14.04 -9.61
CA VAL A 258 8.02 15.33 -9.15
C VAL A 258 7.60 16.52 -10.03
N LYS A 259 6.89 16.26 -11.12
CA LYS A 259 6.20 17.29 -11.93
C LYS A 259 4.92 17.74 -11.22
#